data_34083a88a7ef33e21bb588979051303b
#
_entry.id   34083a88a7ef33e21bb588979051303b
#
_cell.length_a   1.000
_cell.length_b   1.000
_cell.length_c   1.000
_cell.angle_alpha   90.00
_cell.angle_beta   90.00
_cell.angle_gamma   90.00
#
_symmetry.space_group_name_H-M   'P 1'
#
loop_
_entity.id
_entity.type
_entity.pdbx_description
1 polymer ?
#
loop_
_entity_poly.entity_id
_entity_poly.type
_entity_poly.pdbx_seq_one_letter_code
_entity_poly.pdbx_strand_id
1 'polypeptide(L)' 'MRVFKTEEMSCNHCVERIHKALETAEIKHEIKLENKTVSIDGDDNCVASATEILDDLGFTAVEVK' A
#
# COMPACT_ATOMS: atom_id res chain seq x y z
N MET A 1 -12.81 3.57 -0.18
CA MET A 1 -11.48 3.16 0.31
C MET A 1 -11.32 1.66 0.16
N ARG A 2 -10.19 1.24 -0.37
CA ARG A 2 -9.92 -0.18 -0.58
C ARG A 2 -8.72 -0.59 0.26
N VAL A 3 -8.82 -1.74 0.88
CA VAL A 3 -7.81 -2.23 1.82
C VAL A 3 -7.08 -3.43 1.21
N PHE A 4 -5.77 -3.39 1.27
CA PHE A 4 -4.92 -4.47 0.76
C PHE A 4 -4.04 -5.00 1.87
N LYS A 5 -3.85 -6.31 1.89
CA LYS A 5 -2.96 -6.94 2.85
C LYS A 5 -1.62 -7.21 2.18
N THR A 6 -0.54 -6.79 2.84
CA THR A 6 0.82 -6.99 2.37
C THR A 6 1.60 -7.74 3.44
N GLU A 7 1.66 -9.05 3.32
CA GLU A 7 2.28 -9.88 4.36
C GLU A 7 3.79 -9.67 4.48
N GLU A 8 4.43 -9.22 3.40
CA GLU A 8 5.86 -8.91 3.43
C GLU A 8 6.18 -7.66 4.24
N MET A 9 5.17 -6.87 4.57
CA MET A 9 5.36 -5.65 5.36
C MET A 9 5.48 -6.03 6.84
N SER A 10 6.70 -6.26 7.28
CA SER A 10 6.94 -6.77 8.63
C SER A 10 7.76 -5.85 9.53
N CYS A 11 8.15 -4.68 9.03
CA CYS A 11 8.94 -3.74 9.83
C CYS A 11 8.67 -2.30 9.41
N ASN A 12 9.14 -1.37 10.25
CA ASN A 12 8.93 0.05 10.00
C ASN A 12 9.59 0.53 8.71
N HIS A 13 10.69 -0.06 8.31
CA HIS A 13 11.35 0.29 7.05
C HIS A 13 10.45 0.00 5.86
N CYS A 14 9.75 -1.12 5.90
CA CYS A 14 8.80 -1.47 4.85
C CYS A 14 7.67 -0.45 4.79
N VAL A 15 7.14 -0.05 5.96
CA VAL A 15 6.09 0.95 6.05
C VAL A 15 6.56 2.27 5.44
N GLU A 16 7.77 2.70 5.78
CA GLU A 16 8.31 3.96 5.25
C GLU A 16 8.49 3.92 3.74
N ARG A 17 8.95 2.80 3.20
CA ARG A 17 9.15 2.67 1.77
C ARG A 17 7.82 2.78 1.03
N ILE A 18 6.80 2.11 1.52
CA ILE A 18 5.46 2.16 0.94
C ILE A 18 4.91 3.58 1.06
N HIS A 19 5.02 4.16 2.25
CA HIS A 19 4.52 5.51 2.49
C HIS A 19 5.14 6.53 1.53
N LYS A 20 6.46 6.51 1.41
CA LYS A 20 7.16 7.45 0.53
C LYS A 20 6.77 7.27 -0.93
N ALA A 21 6.65 6.03 -1.35
CA ALA A 21 6.29 5.74 -2.74
C ALA A 21 4.88 6.24 -3.07
N LEU A 22 3.93 5.98 -2.18
CA LEU A 22 2.55 6.42 -2.37
C LEU A 22 2.42 7.93 -2.24
N GLU A 23 3.16 8.53 -1.32
CA GLU A 23 3.16 9.99 -1.16
C GLU A 23 3.72 10.68 -2.40
N THR A 24 4.80 10.14 -2.97
CA THR A 24 5.38 10.67 -4.19
C THR A 24 4.40 10.59 -5.36
N ALA A 25 3.57 9.57 -5.38
CA ALA A 25 2.54 9.41 -6.40
C ALA A 25 1.26 10.19 -6.10
N GLU A 26 1.25 10.92 -4.98
CA GLU A 26 0.11 11.72 -4.54
C GLU A 26 -1.15 10.87 -4.32
N ILE A 27 -0.96 9.69 -3.77
CA ILE A 27 -2.05 8.77 -3.47
C ILE A 27 -2.32 8.82 -1.97
N LYS A 28 -3.56 9.10 -1.61
CA LYS A 28 -3.96 9.08 -0.20
C LYS A 28 -4.01 7.63 0.27
N HIS A 29 -3.41 7.39 1.43
CA HIS A 29 -3.30 6.03 1.95
C HIS A 29 -3.20 6.03 3.46
N GLU A 30 -3.45 4.87 4.05
CA GLU A 30 -3.25 4.64 5.47
C GLU A 30 -2.61 3.27 5.62
N ILE A 31 -1.53 3.20 6.37
CA ILE A 31 -0.78 1.96 6.57
C ILE A 31 -0.90 1.52 8.02
N LYS A 32 -1.26 0.26 8.22
CA LYS A 32 -1.35 -0.33 9.56
C LYS A 32 -0.42 -1.53 9.64
N LEU A 33 0.71 -1.34 10.29
CA LEU A 33 1.71 -2.40 10.41
C LEU A 33 1.20 -3.58 11.22
N GLU A 34 0.45 -3.32 12.29
CA GLU A 34 -0.08 -4.38 13.14
C GLU A 34 -0.97 -5.36 12.39
N ASN A 35 -1.68 -4.87 11.38
CA ASN A 35 -2.55 -5.69 10.54
C ASN A 35 -1.91 -6.03 9.20
N LYS A 36 -0.76 -5.45 8.93
CA LYS A 36 -0.07 -5.58 7.65
C LYS A 36 -0.96 -5.15 6.48
N THR A 37 -1.71 -4.08 6.68
CA THR A 37 -2.65 -3.59 5.67
C THR A 37 -2.29 -2.19 5.19
N VAL A 38 -2.62 -1.95 3.93
CA VAL A 38 -2.49 -0.64 3.31
C VAL A 38 -3.85 -0.28 2.74
N SER A 39 -4.42 0.82 3.21
CA SER A 39 -5.70 1.30 2.72
C SER A 39 -5.44 2.40 1.70
N ILE A 40 -6.08 2.30 0.55
CA ILE A 40 -5.92 3.27 -0.53
C ILE A 40 -7.23 4.03 -0.70
N ASP A 41 -7.14 5.35 -0.63
CA ASP A 41 -8.29 6.22 -0.82
C ASP A 41 -8.19 6.87 -2.20
N GLY A 42 -9.12 6.50 -3.08
CA GLY A 42 -9.15 7.02 -4.44
C GLY A 42 -9.96 6.13 -5.37
N ASP A 43 -9.93 6.46 -6.64
CA ASP A 43 -10.66 5.69 -7.64
C ASP A 43 -9.85 4.46 -8.08
N ASP A 44 -10.40 3.72 -9.04
CA ASP A 44 -9.76 2.50 -9.53
C ASP A 44 -8.38 2.78 -10.14
N ASN A 45 -8.19 3.95 -10.74
CA ASN A 45 -6.89 4.31 -11.30
C ASN A 45 -5.85 4.50 -10.19
N CYS A 46 -6.24 5.14 -9.10
CA CYS A 46 -5.36 5.30 -7.95
C CYS A 46 -5.02 3.96 -7.33
N VAL A 47 -6.01 3.08 -7.22
CA VAL A 47 -5.81 1.74 -6.67
C VAL A 47 -4.85 0.94 -7.55
N ALA A 48 -5.04 0.99 -8.86
CA ALA A 48 -4.17 0.28 -9.79
C ALA A 48 -2.73 0.79 -9.69
N SER A 49 -2.57 2.12 -9.62
CA SER A 49 -1.24 2.71 -9.47
C SER A 49 -0.59 2.30 -8.15
N ALA A 50 -1.36 2.29 -7.07
CA ALA A 50 -0.85 1.91 -5.76
C ALA A 50 -0.40 0.46 -5.74
N THR A 51 -1.18 -0.45 -6.30
CA THR A 51 -0.81 -1.86 -6.33
C THR A 51 0.42 -2.10 -7.21
N GLU A 52 0.54 -1.36 -8.30
CA GLU A 52 1.72 -1.44 -9.15
C GLU A 52 2.97 -0.96 -8.42
N ILE A 53 2.84 0.13 -7.65
CA ILE A 53 3.94 0.64 -6.84
C ILE A 53 4.38 -0.40 -5.81
N LEU A 54 3.42 -1.04 -5.14
CA LEU A 54 3.74 -2.06 -4.16
C LEU A 54 4.45 -3.24 -4.81
N ASP A 55 4.02 -3.65 -5.99
CA ASP A 55 4.65 -4.73 -6.72
C ASP A 55 6.10 -4.37 -7.09
N ASP A 56 6.33 -3.14 -7.54
CA ASP A 56 7.68 -2.67 -7.87
C ASP A 56 8.60 -2.68 -6.65
N LEU A 57 8.06 -2.47 -5.47
CA LEU A 57 8.83 -2.49 -4.23
C LEU A 57 9.07 -3.93 -3.73
N GLY A 58 8.46 -4.90 -4.36
CA GLY A 58 8.62 -6.30 -3.97
C GLY A 58 7.56 -6.78 -2.99
N PHE A 59 6.46 -6.06 -2.86
CA PHE A 59 5.37 -6.47 -1.98
C PHE A 59 4.20 -7.02 -2.79
N THR A 60 3.56 -8.06 -2.25
CA THR A 60 2.35 -8.59 -2.85
C THR A 60 1.15 -8.00 -2.12
N ALA A 61 0.33 -7.26 -2.83
CA ALA A 61 -0.86 -6.65 -2.24
C ALA A 61 -2.09 -7.46 -2.63
N VAL A 62 -2.80 -7.95 -1.63
CA VAL A 62 -4.02 -8.73 -1.83
C VAL A 62 -5.18 -7.96 -1.25
N GLU A 63 -6.17 -7.66 -2.06
CA GLU A 63 -7.33 -6.92 -1.58
C GLU A 63 -8.11 -7.72 -0.56
N VAL A 64 -8.43 -7.08 0.57
CA VAL A 64 -9.25 -7.67 1.62
C VAL A 64 -10.56 -6.91 1.72
N LYS A 65 -11.62 -7.66 1.94
CA LYS A 65 -12.95 -7.09 2.07
C LYS A 65 -13.36 -7.01 3.54
#